data_30b214a252b5030a102edda24df81a60
#
_entry.id   30b214a252b5030a102edda24df81a60
#
_cell.length_a   1.000
_cell.length_b   1.000
_cell.length_c   1.000
_cell.angle_alpha   90.00
_cell.angle_beta   90.00
_cell.angle_gamma   90.00
#
_symmetry.space_group_name_H-M   'P 1'
#
loop_
_entity.id
_entity.type
_entity.pdbx_description
1 polymer ?
#
loop_
_entity_poly.entity_id
_entity_poly.type
_entity_poly.pdbx_seq_one_letter_code
_entity_poly.pdbx_strand_id
1 'polypeptide(L)'
;KQTGGGWYLTKKSDTELNVFWKNTRASSVGTIKLGETYTFRYNFTNVGNGNGATVTLTVIDSTGNTVASASDLNLRNFSDTATGRTSPITYVQIYNQANANSTSSVEFANARYYTTSEITVNGQNVALNIGCLTDMKGYAAKYSNGILTDLADITPTTTGQSTVLLQFEPDKVFIWNDMTPVDFWQKTE
;
A
#
# COMPACT_ATOMS: atom_id res chain seq x y z
N LYS A 1 2.76 -25.65 -0.23
CA LYS A 1 2.57 -25.05 1.13
C LYS A 1 2.56 -23.55 0.94
N GLN A 2 1.38 -22.93 1.05
CA GLN A 2 1.29 -21.47 0.94
C GLN A 2 1.82 -20.85 2.23
N THR A 3 2.94 -20.21 2.13
CA THR A 3 3.59 -19.45 3.20
C THR A 3 3.32 -17.95 3.01
N GLY A 4 2.08 -17.52 2.95
CA GLY A 4 1.74 -16.12 2.80
C GLY A 4 0.93 -15.62 4.00
N GLY A 5 1.14 -14.41 4.44
CA GLY A 5 0.19 -13.69 5.27
C GLY A 5 -1.04 -13.32 4.43
N GLY A 6 -2.20 -13.38 5.01
CA GLY A 6 -3.42 -13.04 4.30
C GLY A 6 -4.62 -13.12 5.21
N TRP A 7 -5.71 -12.61 4.73
CA TRP A 7 -7.01 -12.78 5.37
C TRP A 7 -7.82 -13.89 4.68
N TYR A 8 -8.76 -14.45 5.38
CA TYR A 8 -9.74 -15.36 4.81
C TYR A 8 -11.10 -15.16 5.49
N LEU A 9 -12.14 -15.53 4.78
CA LEU A 9 -13.51 -15.45 5.25
C LEU A 9 -14.01 -16.84 5.59
N THR A 10 -14.80 -16.95 6.67
CA THR A 10 -15.53 -18.16 7.02
C THR A 10 -16.98 -17.84 7.31
N LYS A 11 -17.87 -18.77 7.02
CA LYS A 11 -19.28 -18.62 7.35
C LYS A 11 -19.48 -18.46 8.86
N LYS A 12 -20.17 -17.40 9.26
CA LYS A 12 -20.63 -17.17 10.64
C LYS A 12 -22.11 -17.50 10.76
N SER A 13 -22.92 -17.06 9.81
CA SER A 13 -24.37 -17.33 9.69
C SER A 13 -24.77 -17.36 8.22
N ASP A 14 -26.07 -17.43 7.92
CA ASP A 14 -26.55 -17.34 6.54
C ASP A 14 -26.45 -15.92 5.95
N THR A 15 -26.19 -14.92 6.78
CA THR A 15 -26.09 -13.51 6.37
C THR A 15 -24.74 -12.87 6.71
N GLU A 16 -23.84 -13.57 7.40
CA GLU A 16 -22.59 -13.00 7.88
C GLU A 16 -21.39 -13.93 7.68
N LEU A 17 -20.23 -13.31 7.43
CA LEU A 17 -18.92 -13.96 7.38
C LEU A 17 -18.00 -13.38 8.45
N ASN A 18 -17.24 -14.24 9.10
CA ASN A 18 -16.12 -13.83 9.92
C ASN A 18 -14.90 -13.48 9.04
N VAL A 19 -14.21 -12.43 9.40
CA VAL A 19 -12.90 -12.06 8.84
C VAL A 19 -11.82 -12.59 9.76
N PHE A 20 -10.91 -13.39 9.24
CA PHE A 20 -9.76 -13.91 9.96
C PHE A 20 -8.46 -13.42 9.35
N TRP A 21 -7.50 -13.08 10.21
CA TRP A 21 -6.11 -12.93 9.84
C TRP A 21 -5.38 -14.26 10.04
N LYS A 22 -4.64 -14.71 9.05
CA LYS A 22 -4.06 -16.07 9.00
C LYS A 22 -3.21 -16.46 10.20
N ASN A 23 -2.60 -15.50 10.88
CA ASN A 23 -1.74 -15.74 12.03
C ASN A 23 -2.46 -15.72 13.37
N THR A 24 -3.72 -15.29 13.39
CA THR A 24 -4.52 -15.20 14.62
C THR A 24 -5.67 -16.22 14.59
N ARG A 25 -5.36 -17.48 14.34
CA ARG A 25 -6.35 -18.57 14.22
C ARG A 25 -7.32 -18.71 15.40
N ALA A 26 -7.08 -18.01 16.50
CA ALA A 26 -7.86 -18.15 17.71
C ALA A 26 -9.16 -17.33 17.72
N SER A 27 -9.24 -16.23 16.96
CA SER A 27 -10.44 -15.36 16.90
C SER A 27 -10.56 -14.62 15.57
N SER A 28 -11.80 -14.33 15.17
CA SER A 28 -12.04 -13.41 14.05
C SER A 28 -11.62 -12.00 14.44
N VAL A 29 -11.13 -11.25 13.47
CA VAL A 29 -10.77 -9.82 13.62
C VAL A 29 -11.94 -8.90 13.30
N GLY A 30 -13.05 -9.44 12.84
CA GLY A 30 -14.29 -8.73 12.56
C GLY A 30 -15.30 -9.59 11.81
N THR A 31 -16.39 -8.95 11.42
CA THR A 31 -17.51 -9.61 10.70
C THR A 31 -17.96 -8.70 9.55
N ILE A 32 -18.28 -9.31 8.42
CA ILE A 32 -18.91 -8.65 7.27
C ILE A 32 -20.22 -9.31 6.93
N LYS A 33 -21.15 -8.59 6.30
CA LYS A 33 -22.45 -9.10 5.87
C LYS A 33 -22.42 -9.50 4.40
N LEU A 34 -23.15 -10.54 4.06
CA LEU A 34 -23.36 -10.95 2.68
C LEU A 34 -24.21 -9.92 1.93
N GLY A 35 -23.91 -9.70 0.66
CA GLY A 35 -24.63 -8.74 -0.20
C GLY A 35 -24.22 -7.28 0.00
N GLU A 36 -23.29 -6.97 0.90
CA GLU A 36 -22.76 -5.64 1.09
C GLU A 36 -21.37 -5.48 0.47
N THR A 37 -20.98 -4.25 0.19
CA THR A 37 -19.67 -3.91 -0.38
C THR A 37 -18.71 -3.43 0.70
N TYR A 38 -17.49 -3.93 0.67
CA TYR A 38 -16.43 -3.57 1.61
C TYR A 38 -15.13 -3.24 0.88
N THR A 39 -14.37 -2.32 1.45
CA THR A 39 -13.01 -2.04 1.02
C THR A 39 -12.03 -2.78 1.94
N PHE A 40 -11.21 -3.64 1.37
CA PHE A 40 -10.10 -4.30 2.05
C PHE A 40 -8.82 -3.51 1.76
N ARG A 41 -8.27 -2.88 2.78
CA ARG A 41 -7.04 -2.08 2.68
C ARG A 41 -5.90 -2.80 3.38
N TYR A 42 -4.84 -3.06 2.64
CA TYR A 42 -3.56 -3.49 3.18
C TYR A 42 -2.59 -2.32 3.21
N ASN A 43 -2.01 -2.07 4.37
CA ASN A 43 -0.91 -1.12 4.50
C ASN A 43 0.35 -1.89 4.88
N PHE A 44 1.34 -1.87 3.99
CA PHE A 44 2.64 -2.49 4.20
C PHE A 44 3.65 -1.38 4.53
N THR A 45 4.40 -1.56 5.61
CA THR A 45 5.45 -0.62 6.02
C THR A 45 6.79 -1.33 6.13
N ASN A 46 7.87 -0.62 5.86
CA ASN A 46 9.25 -1.13 5.94
C ASN A 46 9.50 -2.42 5.15
N VAL A 47 8.80 -2.64 4.07
CA VAL A 47 9.00 -3.81 3.20
C VAL A 47 10.38 -3.72 2.56
N GLY A 48 11.13 -4.80 2.63
CA GLY A 48 12.52 -4.84 2.16
C GLY A 48 13.57 -4.50 3.24
N ASN A 49 13.16 -4.05 4.42
CA ASN A 49 14.05 -3.63 5.51
C ASN A 49 14.21 -4.68 6.63
N GLY A 50 14.16 -5.96 6.29
CA GLY A 50 14.45 -7.03 7.24
C GLY A 50 13.40 -7.17 8.35
N ASN A 51 13.79 -6.97 9.60
CA ASN A 51 12.94 -7.26 10.77
C ASN A 51 11.85 -6.22 11.07
N GLY A 52 11.84 -5.10 10.37
CA GLY A 52 10.89 -3.99 10.62
C GLY A 52 9.64 -3.99 9.73
N ALA A 53 9.50 -4.96 8.82
CA ALA A 53 8.36 -5.01 7.92
C ALA A 53 7.07 -5.37 8.66
N THR A 54 6.03 -4.56 8.48
CA THR A 54 4.70 -4.79 9.07
C THR A 54 3.62 -4.73 8.00
N VAL A 55 2.48 -5.33 8.29
CA VAL A 55 1.27 -5.18 7.50
C VAL A 55 0.08 -4.93 8.41
N THR A 56 -0.77 -4.00 8.03
CA THR A 56 -2.07 -3.77 8.67
C THR A 56 -3.17 -4.03 7.66
N LEU A 57 -4.13 -4.86 8.03
CA LEU A 57 -5.39 -5.03 7.32
C LEU A 57 -6.43 -4.14 7.97
N THR A 58 -7.18 -3.40 7.16
CA THR A 58 -8.39 -2.69 7.59
C THR A 58 -9.50 -3.02 6.61
N VAL A 59 -10.66 -3.43 7.11
CA VAL A 59 -11.88 -3.66 6.34
C VAL A 59 -12.86 -2.54 6.66
N ILE A 60 -13.29 -1.84 5.63
CA ILE A 60 -14.10 -0.63 5.73
C ILE A 60 -15.43 -0.88 5.02
N ASP A 61 -16.54 -0.55 5.66
CA ASP A 61 -17.88 -0.63 5.07
C ASP A 61 -18.16 0.53 4.10
N SER A 62 -19.30 0.50 3.43
CA SER A 62 -19.72 1.53 2.46
C SER A 62 -19.95 2.91 3.09
N THR A 63 -20.07 3.00 4.42
CA THR A 63 -20.24 4.26 5.16
C THR A 63 -18.92 4.81 5.71
N GLY A 64 -17.80 4.11 5.48
CA GLY A 64 -16.47 4.52 5.91
C GLY A 64 -16.06 4.01 7.30
N ASN A 65 -16.89 3.18 7.97
CA ASN A 65 -16.54 2.62 9.28
C ASN A 65 -15.62 1.41 9.14
N THR A 66 -14.66 1.30 10.04
CA THR A 66 -13.83 0.10 10.16
C THR A 66 -14.60 -1.00 10.87
N VAL A 67 -14.84 -2.11 10.17
CA VAL A 67 -15.57 -3.29 10.68
C VAL A 67 -14.66 -4.44 11.06
N ALA A 68 -13.42 -4.44 10.57
CA ALA A 68 -12.38 -5.39 10.97
C ALA A 68 -11.01 -4.74 10.84
N SER A 69 -10.10 -5.07 11.75
CA SER A 69 -8.71 -4.62 11.68
C SER A 69 -7.78 -5.64 12.31
N ALA A 70 -6.62 -5.83 11.69
CA ALA A 70 -5.52 -6.65 12.22
C ALA A 70 -4.18 -6.04 11.84
N SER A 71 -3.21 -6.14 12.74
CA SER A 71 -1.83 -5.76 12.48
C SER A 71 -0.92 -6.95 12.74
N ASP A 72 -0.02 -7.21 11.80
CA ASP A 72 1.05 -8.19 11.97
C ASP A 72 2.39 -7.46 11.98
N LEU A 73 3.01 -7.45 13.13
CA LEU A 73 4.33 -6.83 13.35
C LEU A 73 5.48 -7.66 12.77
N ASN A 74 5.18 -8.82 12.19
CA ASN A 74 6.17 -9.74 11.68
C ASN A 74 5.69 -10.38 10.38
N LEU A 75 6.08 -9.83 9.24
CA LEU A 75 5.90 -10.46 7.94
C LEU A 75 6.67 -11.80 7.79
N ARG A 76 7.00 -12.46 8.92
CA ARG A 76 7.66 -13.78 8.93
C ARG A 76 6.99 -14.81 8.04
N ASN A 77 5.70 -14.61 7.83
CA ASN A 77 4.89 -15.59 7.14
C ASN A 77 4.73 -15.34 5.64
N PHE A 78 5.34 -14.28 5.11
CA PHE A 78 5.48 -14.11 3.67
C PHE A 78 6.62 -14.95 3.10
N SER A 79 7.59 -15.34 3.95
CA SER A 79 8.63 -16.30 3.60
C SER A 79 9.18 -16.97 4.87
N ASP A 80 9.38 -18.27 4.84
CA ASP A 80 10.04 -19.03 5.91
C ASP A 80 11.55 -18.73 6.00
N THR A 81 12.08 -17.89 5.12
CA THR A 81 13.50 -17.56 5.07
C THR A 81 13.72 -16.09 5.43
N ALA A 82 14.86 -15.82 6.07
CA ALA A 82 15.28 -14.45 6.40
C ALA A 82 15.34 -13.54 5.15
N THR A 83 15.53 -14.10 3.97
CA THR A 83 15.55 -13.39 2.70
C THR A 83 14.19 -12.83 2.27
N GLY A 84 13.07 -13.45 2.66
CA GLY A 84 11.74 -12.94 2.33
C GLY A 84 11.39 -11.62 2.98
N ARG A 85 12.09 -11.25 4.07
CA ARG A 85 11.90 -9.96 4.74
C ARG A 85 12.59 -8.80 4.04
N THR A 86 13.58 -9.10 3.21
CA THR A 86 14.34 -8.12 2.44
C THR A 86 13.85 -8.00 1.00
N SER A 87 12.95 -8.91 0.58
CA SER A 87 12.42 -8.88 -0.79
C SER A 87 11.23 -7.93 -0.90
N PRO A 88 11.09 -7.19 -2.00
CA PRO A 88 9.90 -6.41 -2.27
C PRO A 88 8.68 -7.33 -2.43
N ILE A 89 7.49 -6.77 -2.24
CA ILE A 89 6.24 -7.47 -2.58
C ILE A 89 6.17 -7.55 -4.09
N THR A 90 6.22 -8.75 -4.64
CA THR A 90 6.25 -8.99 -6.08
C THR A 90 4.88 -9.22 -6.69
N TYR A 91 3.91 -9.66 -5.89
CA TYR A 91 2.52 -9.80 -6.33
C TYR A 91 1.55 -9.85 -5.14
N VAL A 92 0.32 -9.48 -5.41
CA VAL A 92 -0.84 -9.70 -4.51
C VAL A 92 -1.77 -10.68 -5.22
N GLN A 93 -2.11 -11.78 -4.56
CA GLN A 93 -3.01 -12.78 -5.09
C GLN A 93 -4.36 -12.71 -4.36
N ILE A 94 -5.43 -12.58 -5.13
CA ILE A 94 -6.81 -12.70 -4.65
C ILE A 94 -7.37 -13.97 -5.29
N TYR A 95 -7.85 -14.91 -4.48
CA TYR A 95 -8.43 -16.13 -5.01
C TYR A 95 -9.59 -16.60 -4.14
N ASN A 96 -10.57 -17.24 -4.76
CA ASN A 96 -11.64 -17.95 -4.07
C ASN A 96 -11.28 -19.44 -4.02
N GLN A 97 -11.14 -19.98 -2.81
CA GLN A 97 -10.95 -21.40 -2.60
C GLN A 97 -12.27 -22.01 -2.12
N ALA A 98 -13.05 -22.51 -3.06
CA ALA A 98 -14.24 -23.27 -2.76
C ALA A 98 -13.88 -24.74 -2.44
N ASN A 99 -14.48 -25.32 -1.42
CA ASN A 99 -14.52 -26.77 -1.28
C ASN A 99 -15.43 -27.36 -2.37
N ALA A 100 -15.18 -28.61 -2.78
CA ALA A 100 -15.79 -29.25 -3.93
C ALA A 100 -17.34 -29.16 -4.05
N ASN A 101 -18.04 -28.73 -3.01
CA ASN A 101 -19.49 -28.62 -2.93
C ASN A 101 -19.99 -27.19 -2.64
N SER A 102 -19.15 -26.14 -2.79
CA SER A 102 -19.59 -24.79 -2.54
C SER A 102 -19.85 -24.04 -3.84
N THR A 103 -20.98 -23.36 -3.93
CA THR A 103 -21.41 -22.51 -5.06
C THR A 103 -21.21 -21.02 -4.74
N SER A 104 -20.32 -20.68 -3.81
CA SER A 104 -20.07 -19.28 -3.46
C SER A 104 -19.31 -18.55 -4.55
N SER A 105 -19.76 -17.36 -4.88
CA SER A 105 -19.06 -16.41 -5.74
C SER A 105 -18.60 -15.20 -4.91
N VAL A 106 -17.47 -14.64 -5.27
CA VAL A 106 -16.97 -13.36 -4.72
C VAL A 106 -16.66 -12.47 -5.90
N GLU A 107 -17.22 -11.29 -5.91
CA GLU A 107 -16.92 -10.27 -6.88
C GLU A 107 -15.84 -9.33 -6.32
N PHE A 108 -14.78 -9.12 -7.09
CA PHE A 108 -13.73 -8.18 -6.78
C PHE A 108 -13.78 -7.05 -7.81
N ALA A 109 -13.91 -5.83 -7.33
CA ALA A 109 -13.92 -4.63 -8.16
C ALA A 109 -12.91 -3.62 -7.62
N ASN A 110 -12.40 -2.76 -8.50
CA ASN A 110 -11.54 -1.61 -8.13
C ASN A 110 -10.28 -2.00 -7.34
N ALA A 111 -9.65 -3.14 -7.64
CA ALA A 111 -8.37 -3.46 -7.06
C ALA A 111 -7.35 -2.36 -7.45
N ARG A 112 -6.77 -1.70 -6.45
CA ARG A 112 -5.78 -0.63 -6.63
C ARG A 112 -4.58 -0.93 -5.76
N TYR A 113 -3.41 -0.72 -6.32
CA TYR A 113 -2.15 -0.76 -5.60
C TYR A 113 -1.64 0.67 -5.45
N TYR A 114 -1.38 1.05 -4.21
CA TYR A 114 -0.76 2.34 -3.89
C TYR A 114 0.59 2.08 -3.26
N THR A 115 1.61 2.74 -3.74
CA THR A 115 2.87 2.86 -3.03
C THR A 115 2.78 4.09 -2.14
N THR A 116 3.14 3.94 -0.87
CA THR A 116 3.41 5.11 -0.05
C THR A 116 4.74 5.69 -0.49
N SER A 117 4.72 6.89 -1.00
CA SER A 117 5.91 7.72 -1.14
C SER A 117 5.86 8.83 -0.11
N GLU A 118 7.01 9.31 0.29
CA GLU A 118 7.14 10.46 1.17
C GLU A 118 8.12 11.43 0.51
N ILE A 119 7.69 12.68 0.39
CA ILE A 119 8.49 13.77 -0.16
C ILE A 119 8.84 14.73 0.98
N THR A 120 10.11 14.96 1.19
CA THR A 120 10.60 15.99 2.10
C THR A 120 11.48 16.96 1.34
N VAL A 121 11.21 18.28 1.47
CA VAL A 121 11.99 19.33 0.83
C VAL A 121 12.65 20.21 1.88
N ASN A 122 13.95 20.43 1.71
CA ASN A 122 14.73 21.34 2.52
C ASN A 122 15.66 22.18 1.61
N GLY A 123 15.21 23.41 1.30
CA GLY A 123 15.86 24.25 0.32
C GLY A 123 15.92 23.57 -1.06
N GLN A 124 17.11 23.37 -1.59
CA GLN A 124 17.34 22.70 -2.88
C GLN A 124 17.37 21.17 -2.77
N ASN A 125 17.35 20.61 -1.57
CA ASN A 125 17.38 19.17 -1.37
C ASN A 125 15.95 18.61 -1.36
N VAL A 126 15.70 17.66 -2.26
CA VAL A 126 14.45 16.87 -2.31
C VAL A 126 14.78 15.46 -1.89
N ALA A 127 14.30 15.04 -0.74
CA ALA A 127 14.39 13.66 -0.27
C ALA A 127 13.10 12.92 -0.63
N LEU A 128 13.26 11.76 -1.25
CA LEU A 128 12.20 10.85 -1.67
C LEU A 128 12.34 9.53 -0.92
N ASN A 129 11.25 9.01 -0.41
CA ASN A 129 11.17 7.65 0.10
C ASN A 129 10.15 6.88 -0.73
N ILE A 130 10.60 6.00 -1.61
CA ILE A 130 9.80 5.37 -2.66
C ILE A 130 9.65 3.88 -2.39
N GLY A 131 8.41 3.42 -2.27
CA GLY A 131 8.09 2.01 -2.02
C GLY A 131 8.13 1.11 -3.27
N CYS A 132 7.90 1.66 -4.46
CA CYS A 132 7.90 0.92 -5.72
C CYS A 132 8.32 1.83 -6.88
N LEU A 133 9.01 1.27 -7.88
CA LEU A 133 9.52 2.02 -9.04
C LEU A 133 8.70 1.82 -10.33
N THR A 134 7.71 0.93 -10.34
CA THR A 134 6.95 0.63 -11.56
C THR A 134 6.24 1.89 -12.07
N ASP A 135 6.59 2.32 -13.29
CA ASP A 135 6.01 3.47 -13.98
C ASP A 135 6.04 4.79 -13.20
N MET A 136 6.97 4.91 -12.25
CA MET A 136 7.14 6.14 -11.47
C MET A 136 7.80 7.23 -12.28
N LYS A 137 7.27 8.45 -12.13
CA LYS A 137 7.85 9.71 -12.63
C LYS A 137 7.85 10.73 -11.50
N GLY A 138 8.89 11.53 -11.45
CA GLY A 138 9.02 12.59 -10.47
C GLY A 138 9.49 13.90 -11.08
N TYR A 139 8.88 15.00 -10.69
CA TYR A 139 9.22 16.34 -11.15
C TYR A 139 9.24 17.33 -9.99
N ALA A 140 10.23 18.22 -10.01
CA ALA A 140 10.31 19.38 -9.14
C ALA A 140 10.16 20.65 -9.98
N ALA A 141 9.30 21.56 -9.56
CA ALA A 141 8.93 22.76 -10.31
C ALA A 141 9.09 24.01 -9.46
N LYS A 142 9.56 25.08 -10.07
CA LYS A 142 9.59 26.43 -9.50
C LYS A 142 8.73 27.38 -10.30
N TYR A 143 8.08 28.29 -9.62
CA TYR A 143 7.20 29.28 -10.22
C TYR A 143 7.63 30.69 -9.80
N SER A 144 7.39 31.65 -10.70
CA SER A 144 7.49 33.08 -10.41
C SER A 144 6.24 33.77 -10.97
N ASN A 145 5.51 34.44 -10.10
CA ASN A 145 4.23 35.10 -10.46
C ASN A 145 3.24 34.16 -11.16
N GLY A 146 3.17 32.89 -10.72
CA GLY A 146 2.30 31.86 -11.31
C GLY A 146 2.80 31.23 -12.62
N ILE A 147 3.97 31.66 -13.12
CA ILE A 147 4.59 31.12 -14.34
C ILE A 147 5.67 30.12 -13.95
N LEU A 148 5.67 28.95 -14.58
CA LEU A 148 6.74 27.95 -14.43
C LEU A 148 8.06 28.51 -14.94
N THR A 149 9.08 28.60 -14.08
CA THR A 149 10.41 29.11 -14.44
C THR A 149 11.47 28.03 -14.54
N ASP A 150 11.36 27.01 -13.68
CA ASP A 150 12.30 25.89 -13.66
C ASP A 150 11.57 24.57 -13.47
N LEU A 151 12.08 23.52 -14.12
CA LEU A 151 11.58 22.15 -14.00
C LEU A 151 12.75 21.18 -13.99
N ALA A 152 12.79 20.30 -13.01
CA ALA A 152 13.76 19.22 -12.93
C ALA A 152 13.05 17.86 -12.92
N ASP A 153 13.59 16.90 -13.67
CA ASP A 153 13.24 15.50 -13.58
C ASP A 153 13.95 14.90 -12.34
N ILE A 154 13.16 14.41 -11.40
CA ILE A 154 13.61 13.73 -10.19
C ILE A 154 13.08 12.32 -10.12
N THR A 155 12.77 11.73 -11.28
CA THR A 155 12.25 10.36 -11.39
C THR A 155 13.12 9.41 -10.58
N PRO A 156 12.54 8.70 -9.58
CA PRO A 156 13.32 7.82 -8.73
C PRO A 156 13.84 6.61 -9.51
N THR A 157 15.09 6.26 -9.28
CA THR A 157 15.74 5.10 -9.91
C THR A 157 15.97 3.94 -8.94
N THR A 158 15.73 4.16 -7.64
CA THR A 158 15.85 3.15 -6.58
C THR A 158 14.69 3.23 -5.63
N THR A 159 14.33 2.11 -5.01
CA THR A 159 13.38 2.08 -3.88
C THR A 159 14.09 2.50 -2.59
N GLY A 160 13.29 2.93 -1.60
CA GLY A 160 13.80 3.44 -0.34
C GLY A 160 14.12 4.93 -0.41
N GLN A 161 14.99 5.37 0.49
CA GLN A 161 15.39 6.78 0.58
C GLN A 161 16.42 7.16 -0.46
N SER A 162 16.17 8.27 -1.15
CA SER A 162 17.12 8.92 -2.04
C SER A 162 17.03 10.43 -1.86
N THR A 163 18.10 11.17 -2.20
CA THR A 163 18.11 12.63 -2.15
C THR A 163 18.62 13.17 -3.46
N VAL A 164 17.90 14.13 -4.00
CA VAL A 164 18.29 14.87 -5.21
C VAL A 164 18.59 16.31 -4.82
N LEU A 165 19.77 16.81 -5.20
CA LEU A 165 20.13 18.21 -5.08
C LEU A 165 19.75 18.94 -6.37
N LEU A 166 18.83 19.89 -6.27
CA LEU A 166 18.40 20.72 -7.39
C LEU A 166 19.28 21.97 -7.55
N GLN A 167 19.20 22.61 -8.71
CA GLN A 167 19.81 23.90 -8.97
C GLN A 167 18.95 25.09 -8.50
N PHE A 168 17.74 24.81 -8.05
CA PHE A 168 16.77 25.78 -7.57
C PHE A 168 16.00 25.22 -6.36
N GLU A 169 15.44 26.09 -5.55
CA GLU A 169 14.50 25.72 -4.50
C GLU A 169 13.11 25.53 -5.13
N PRO A 170 12.50 24.31 -5.06
CA PRO A 170 11.22 24.05 -5.69
C PRO A 170 10.06 24.66 -4.89
N ASP A 171 9.00 25.03 -5.59
CA ASP A 171 7.71 25.38 -4.99
C ASP A 171 6.76 24.19 -4.95
N LYS A 172 6.95 23.23 -5.87
CA LYS A 172 6.15 22.00 -5.94
C LYS A 172 7.00 20.81 -6.34
N VAL A 173 6.67 19.66 -5.76
CA VAL A 173 7.25 18.37 -6.12
C VAL A 173 6.13 17.36 -6.32
N PHE A 174 6.22 16.58 -7.40
CA PHE A 174 5.19 15.63 -7.81
C PHE A 174 5.82 14.27 -8.04
N ILE A 175 5.16 13.23 -7.54
CA ILE A 175 5.45 11.83 -7.87
C ILE A 175 4.19 11.20 -8.47
N TRP A 176 4.33 10.61 -9.65
CA TRP A 176 3.26 9.98 -10.40
C TRP A 176 3.59 8.51 -10.65
N ASN A 177 2.56 7.68 -10.70
CA ASN A 177 2.62 6.34 -11.23
C ASN A 177 1.71 6.32 -12.46
N ASP A 178 2.31 6.28 -13.66
CA ASP A 178 1.61 6.51 -14.92
C ASP A 178 0.80 7.83 -14.88
N MET A 179 -0.52 7.77 -14.94
CA MET A 179 -1.40 8.96 -14.90
C MET A 179 -1.99 9.23 -13.50
N THR A 180 -1.54 8.49 -12.48
CA THR A 180 -2.06 8.60 -11.12
C THR A 180 -1.08 9.32 -10.21
N PRO A 181 -1.43 10.44 -9.57
CA PRO A 181 -0.57 11.07 -8.57
C PRO A 181 -0.41 10.14 -7.38
N VAL A 182 0.85 9.93 -6.96
CA VAL A 182 1.22 9.08 -5.83
C VAL A 182 1.47 9.93 -4.61
N ASP A 183 2.21 11.03 -4.77
CA ASP A 183 2.50 11.97 -3.72
C ASP A 183 2.75 13.37 -4.27
N PHE A 184 2.59 14.36 -3.41
CA PHE A 184 2.70 15.76 -3.77
C PHE A 184 3.18 16.58 -2.58
N TRP A 185 4.17 17.40 -2.81
CA TRP A 185 4.63 18.41 -1.87
C TRP A 185 4.48 19.80 -2.47
N GLN A 186 4.06 20.77 -1.66
CA GLN A 186 3.99 22.17 -2.03
C GLN A 186 4.54 23.04 -0.90
N LYS A 187 5.32 24.06 -1.26
CA LYS A 187 5.78 25.07 -0.34
C LYS A 187 4.57 25.80 0.26
N THR A 188 4.52 25.86 1.57
CA THR A 188 3.55 26.71 2.29
C THR A 188 4.05 28.15 2.28
N GLU A 189 3.17 29.10 1.90
CA GLU A 189 3.45 30.53 2.00
C GLU A 189 3.63 31.00 3.44
#